data_1b38b7682b5401c2fa6c59eedc716821
#
_entry.id   1b38b7682b5401c2fa6c59eedc716821
#
_cell.length_a   1.000
_cell.length_b   1.000
_cell.length_c   1.000
_cell.angle_alpha   90.00
_cell.angle_beta   90.00
_cell.angle_gamma   90.00
#
_symmetry.space_group_name_H-M   'P 1'
#
loop_
_entity.id
_entity.type
_entity.pdbx_description
1 polymer ?
#
loop_
_entity_poly.entity_id
_entity_poly.type
_entity_poly.pdbx_seq_one_letter_code
_entity_poly.pdbx_strand_id
1 'polypeptide(L)'
;MLKQIWRWVSLFPLLHPVWFNLLLLVLAWSLVGVAYQSNDDLVIASVLDGWGDPSYADAHVIFVNPLLTGLLLKVAPVLGGVSVWPVFLALATLSSGAAIFTMLTAHARKARRYDFNTLVLLLVWLLIMPGFYAALQFSHAAFLTGFTGVLACLKYGSSWRGWCAGVFLCVLGSMVRLDAALVCDAFWGAILLAGSLEGLRPSREKLFALSRLWLALACVLISSFSLNEYNKYAHRNVLEGCDVAAWNQARALLSDTCPIRQESAYQCEKYGVFANDIRMVRIDRKSVV
;
A
#
# COMPACT_ATOMS: atom_id res chain seq x y z
N MET A 1 30.31 -30.36 9.59
CA MET A 1 30.07 -29.41 8.47
C MET A 1 28.57 -29.33 8.09
N LEU A 2 27.89 -30.41 7.72
CA LEU A 2 26.47 -30.40 7.33
C LEU A 2 25.52 -29.79 8.39
N LYS A 3 25.67 -30.15 9.69
CA LYS A 3 24.84 -29.59 10.78
C LYS A 3 25.03 -28.09 10.96
N GLN A 4 26.21 -27.55 10.69
CA GLN A 4 26.45 -26.08 10.71
C GLN A 4 25.77 -25.39 9.51
N ILE A 5 25.90 -25.97 8.31
CA ILE A 5 25.23 -25.43 7.12
C ILE A 5 23.72 -25.41 7.32
N TRP A 6 23.13 -26.53 7.78
CA TRP A 6 21.69 -26.58 8.11
C TRP A 6 21.26 -25.52 9.13
N ARG A 7 22.06 -25.29 10.15
CA ARG A 7 21.76 -24.23 11.14
C ARG A 7 21.81 -22.82 10.52
N TRP A 8 22.74 -22.56 9.63
CA TRP A 8 22.82 -21.29 8.92
C TRP A 8 21.63 -21.09 7.96
N VAL A 9 21.32 -22.10 7.17
CA VAL A 9 20.19 -22.05 6.24
C VAL A 9 18.86 -21.87 6.98
N SER A 10 18.63 -22.62 8.06
CA SER A 10 17.40 -22.51 8.85
C SER A 10 17.25 -21.14 9.54
N LEU A 11 18.36 -20.52 9.96
CA LEU A 11 18.34 -19.21 10.61
C LEU A 11 18.38 -18.03 9.62
N PHE A 12 18.57 -18.29 8.33
CA PHE A 12 18.69 -17.24 7.31
C PHE A 12 17.53 -16.23 7.34
N PRO A 13 16.23 -16.61 7.40
CA PRO A 13 15.13 -15.67 7.47
C PRO A 13 15.22 -14.73 8.68
N LEU A 14 15.66 -15.24 9.83
CA LEU A 14 15.79 -14.45 11.04
C LEU A 14 17.00 -13.51 11.01
N LEU A 15 18.13 -13.98 10.52
CA LEU A 15 19.38 -13.21 10.53
C LEU A 15 19.41 -12.14 9.42
N HIS A 16 18.76 -12.42 8.30
CA HIS A 16 18.79 -11.61 7.09
C HIS A 16 17.37 -11.32 6.54
N PRO A 17 16.48 -10.66 7.30
CA PRO A 17 15.07 -10.49 6.91
C PRO A 17 14.87 -9.74 5.60
N VAL A 18 15.73 -8.78 5.26
CA VAL A 18 15.66 -8.05 3.98
C VAL A 18 15.99 -8.99 2.83
N TRP A 19 17.10 -9.73 2.92
CA TRP A 19 17.50 -10.69 1.89
C TRP A 19 16.52 -11.85 1.74
N PHE A 20 15.90 -12.29 2.85
CA PHE A 20 14.85 -13.29 2.83
C PHE A 20 13.63 -12.79 2.04
N ASN A 21 13.14 -11.58 2.31
CA ASN A 21 12.01 -11.01 1.58
C ASN A 21 12.35 -10.72 0.12
N LEU A 22 13.59 -10.28 -0.18
CA LEU A 22 14.05 -10.12 -1.57
C LEU A 22 14.08 -11.46 -2.30
N LEU A 23 14.54 -12.53 -1.66
CA LEU A 23 14.49 -13.88 -2.23
C LEU A 23 13.06 -14.32 -2.52
N LEU A 24 12.12 -14.08 -1.59
CA LEU A 24 10.70 -14.40 -1.81
C LEU A 24 10.11 -13.61 -2.99
N LEU A 25 10.45 -12.32 -3.13
CA LEU A 25 10.03 -11.51 -4.26
C LEU A 25 10.57 -12.07 -5.58
N VAL A 26 11.88 -12.36 -5.65
CA VAL A 26 12.50 -12.92 -6.84
C VAL A 26 11.89 -14.28 -7.20
N LEU A 27 11.66 -15.15 -6.22
CA LEU A 27 11.00 -16.43 -6.42
C LEU A 27 9.55 -16.27 -6.90
N ALA A 28 8.78 -15.38 -6.30
CA ALA A 28 7.40 -15.10 -6.71
C ALA A 28 7.37 -14.63 -8.18
N TRP A 29 8.23 -13.68 -8.55
CA TRP A 29 8.30 -13.19 -9.93
C TRP A 29 8.78 -14.24 -10.93
N SER A 30 9.71 -15.09 -10.53
CA SER A 30 10.25 -16.15 -11.41
C SER A 30 9.29 -17.32 -11.62
N LEU A 31 8.48 -17.68 -10.60
CA LEU A 31 7.62 -18.86 -10.64
C LEU A 31 6.18 -18.54 -11.06
N VAL A 32 5.66 -17.39 -10.62
CA VAL A 32 4.27 -17.00 -10.86
C VAL A 32 4.17 -15.88 -11.89
N GLY A 33 5.22 -15.09 -12.02
CA GLY A 33 5.22 -13.85 -12.79
C GLY A 33 4.83 -12.66 -11.92
N VAL A 34 4.79 -11.48 -12.55
CA VAL A 34 4.35 -10.24 -11.93
C VAL A 34 3.26 -9.62 -12.80
N ALA A 35 2.18 -9.20 -12.17
CA ALA A 35 1.08 -8.53 -12.86
C ALA A 35 0.44 -7.49 -11.94
N TYR A 36 -0.19 -6.49 -12.54
CA TYR A 36 -1.12 -5.64 -11.80
C TYR A 36 -2.36 -6.46 -11.44
N GLN A 37 -2.80 -6.34 -10.19
CA GLN A 37 -3.99 -7.04 -9.74
C GLN A 37 -5.27 -6.27 -10.11
N SER A 38 -5.17 -4.96 -10.32
CA SER A 38 -6.29 -4.12 -10.68
C SER A 38 -6.00 -3.32 -11.95
N ASN A 39 -7.06 -3.02 -12.71
CA ASN A 39 -6.96 -2.14 -13.87
C ASN A 39 -6.59 -0.71 -13.48
N ASP A 40 -6.93 -0.29 -12.27
CA ASP A 40 -6.57 1.03 -11.76
C ASP A 40 -5.04 1.21 -11.71
N ASP A 41 -4.30 0.16 -11.31
CA ASP A 41 -2.83 0.20 -11.30
C ASP A 41 -2.24 0.35 -12.70
N LEU A 42 -2.86 -0.30 -13.70
CA LEU A 42 -2.45 -0.16 -15.09
C LEU A 42 -2.74 1.25 -15.61
N VAL A 43 -3.90 1.81 -15.28
CA VAL A 43 -4.26 3.19 -15.65
C VAL A 43 -3.32 4.19 -14.99
N ILE A 44 -3.05 4.04 -13.70
CA ILE A 44 -2.09 4.90 -12.97
C ILE A 44 -0.71 4.86 -13.64
N ALA A 45 -0.19 3.65 -13.93
CA ALA A 45 1.08 3.50 -14.63
C ALA A 45 1.06 4.20 -16.00
N SER A 46 0.01 3.99 -16.79
CA SER A 46 -0.12 4.58 -18.13
C SER A 46 -0.17 6.11 -18.10
N VAL A 47 -0.87 6.70 -17.13
CA VAL A 47 -0.92 8.17 -16.96
C VAL A 47 0.45 8.71 -16.53
N LEU A 48 1.13 8.06 -15.60
CA LEU A 48 2.47 8.45 -15.15
C LEU A 48 3.54 8.28 -16.24
N ASP A 49 3.35 7.33 -17.16
CA ASP A 49 4.24 7.09 -18.29
C ASP A 49 3.84 7.91 -19.53
N GLY A 50 2.79 8.78 -19.41
CA GLY A 50 2.28 9.63 -20.50
C GLY A 50 1.74 8.82 -21.67
N TRP A 51 1.15 7.63 -21.43
CA TRP A 51 0.64 6.73 -22.48
C TRP A 51 1.70 6.35 -23.53
N GLY A 52 2.96 6.31 -23.11
CA GLY A 52 4.11 6.01 -23.96
C GLY A 52 4.86 7.24 -24.50
N ASP A 53 4.35 8.44 -24.27
CA ASP A 53 5.04 9.70 -24.54
C ASP A 53 5.19 10.49 -23.22
N PRO A 54 6.41 10.61 -22.67
CA PRO A 54 6.64 11.29 -21.40
C PRO A 54 6.17 12.77 -21.36
N SER A 55 5.94 13.40 -22.51
CA SER A 55 5.42 14.78 -22.57
C SER A 55 3.97 14.89 -22.07
N TYR A 56 3.21 13.79 -22.06
CA TYR A 56 1.85 13.70 -21.54
C TYR A 56 1.76 13.11 -20.14
N ALA A 57 2.89 12.85 -19.48
CA ALA A 57 2.91 12.32 -18.13
C ALA A 57 2.26 13.31 -17.15
N ASP A 58 1.30 12.83 -16.35
CA ASP A 58 0.55 13.66 -15.41
C ASP A 58 0.59 13.07 -13.99
N ALA A 59 0.69 13.95 -13.00
CA ALA A 59 0.64 13.60 -11.59
C ALA A 59 -0.78 13.39 -11.06
N HIS A 60 -1.81 13.84 -11.78
CA HIS A 60 -3.19 13.78 -11.33
C HIS A 60 -3.84 12.46 -11.70
N VAL A 61 -3.46 11.42 -10.95
CA VAL A 61 -4.03 10.08 -11.09
C VAL A 61 -5.10 9.81 -10.04
N ILE A 62 -6.07 8.96 -10.38
CA ILE A 62 -7.16 8.61 -9.48
C ILE A 62 -6.63 7.85 -8.27
N PHE A 63 -7.17 8.10 -7.09
CA PHE A 63 -6.88 7.46 -5.80
C PHE A 63 -5.53 7.82 -5.16
N VAL A 64 -4.52 8.20 -5.92
CA VAL A 64 -3.18 8.51 -5.40
C VAL A 64 -3.01 10.02 -5.24
N ASN A 65 -2.35 10.43 -4.17
CA ASN A 65 -2.15 11.86 -3.90
C ASN A 65 -1.16 12.46 -4.90
N PRO A 66 -1.48 13.61 -5.57
CA PRO A 66 -0.65 14.26 -6.57
C PRO A 66 0.75 14.67 -6.08
N LEU A 67 0.93 14.87 -4.78
CA LEU A 67 2.28 15.12 -4.23
C LEU A 67 3.17 13.89 -4.35
N LEU A 68 2.63 12.71 -4.11
CA LEU A 68 3.38 11.46 -4.26
C LEU A 68 3.69 11.20 -5.73
N THR A 69 2.69 11.24 -6.59
CA THR A 69 2.87 11.00 -8.03
C THR A 69 3.74 12.05 -8.70
N GLY A 70 3.63 13.33 -8.29
CA GLY A 70 4.55 14.38 -8.73
C GLY A 70 6.00 14.15 -8.29
N LEU A 71 6.23 13.55 -7.11
CA LEU A 71 7.56 13.12 -6.69
C LEU A 71 8.05 11.94 -7.54
N LEU A 72 7.19 10.97 -7.82
CA LEU A 72 7.52 9.82 -8.65
C LEU A 72 7.90 10.25 -10.08
N LEU A 73 7.18 11.20 -10.68
CA LEU A 73 7.51 11.76 -11.98
C LEU A 73 8.89 12.44 -12.02
N LYS A 74 9.31 13.07 -10.92
CA LYS A 74 10.69 13.64 -10.84
C LYS A 74 11.77 12.56 -10.78
N VAL A 75 11.43 11.35 -10.29
CA VAL A 75 12.36 10.22 -10.22
C VAL A 75 12.34 9.39 -11.51
N ALA A 76 11.23 9.39 -12.26
CA ALA A 76 11.05 8.59 -13.47
C ALA A 76 12.21 8.68 -14.48
N PRO A 77 12.80 9.86 -14.78
CA PRO A 77 13.92 9.96 -15.72
C PRO A 77 15.16 9.16 -15.30
N VAL A 78 15.37 8.94 -13.99
CA VAL A 78 16.50 8.16 -13.47
C VAL A 78 16.35 6.67 -13.79
N LEU A 79 15.13 6.19 -14.03
CA LEU A 79 14.83 4.79 -14.29
C LEU A 79 15.04 4.36 -15.76
N GLY A 80 15.47 5.29 -16.64
CA GLY A 80 15.88 4.96 -18.00
C GLY A 80 14.76 4.32 -18.86
N GLY A 81 13.51 4.76 -18.71
CA GLY A 81 12.36 4.27 -19.47
C GLY A 81 11.61 3.11 -18.81
N VAL A 82 12.03 2.67 -17.62
CA VAL A 82 11.21 1.74 -16.82
C VAL A 82 10.11 2.52 -16.13
N SER A 83 8.86 2.04 -16.19
CA SER A 83 7.73 2.66 -15.50
C SER A 83 8.00 2.84 -14.01
N VAL A 84 7.78 4.04 -13.49
CA VAL A 84 8.06 4.37 -12.09
C VAL A 84 7.06 3.72 -11.14
N TRP A 85 5.82 3.48 -11.59
CA TRP A 85 4.75 2.98 -10.73
C TRP A 85 5.00 1.55 -10.22
N PRO A 86 5.24 0.54 -11.09
CA PRO A 86 5.51 -0.81 -10.62
C PRO A 86 6.79 -0.90 -9.77
N VAL A 87 7.80 -0.09 -10.08
CA VAL A 87 9.02 -0.01 -9.26
C VAL A 87 8.70 0.51 -7.86
N PHE A 88 7.91 1.57 -7.77
CA PHE A 88 7.44 2.09 -6.48
C PHE A 88 6.64 1.05 -5.69
N LEU A 89 5.65 0.39 -6.31
CA LEU A 89 4.85 -0.64 -5.65
C LEU A 89 5.71 -1.80 -5.14
N ALA A 90 6.62 -2.29 -5.97
CA ALA A 90 7.53 -3.37 -5.58
C ALA A 90 8.44 -2.98 -4.41
N LEU A 91 9.03 -1.78 -4.44
CA LEU A 91 9.88 -1.28 -3.37
C LEU A 91 9.09 -1.02 -2.07
N ALA A 92 7.90 -0.43 -2.16
CA ALA A 92 7.03 -0.19 -1.01
C ALA A 92 6.61 -1.50 -0.35
N THR A 93 6.19 -2.49 -1.14
CA THR A 93 5.79 -3.82 -0.66
C THR A 93 6.97 -4.58 -0.05
N LEU A 94 8.14 -4.59 -0.72
CA LEU A 94 9.35 -5.27 -0.25
C LEU A 94 9.87 -4.65 1.06
N SER A 95 10.02 -3.32 1.10
CA SER A 95 10.56 -2.62 2.27
C SER A 95 9.63 -2.76 3.47
N SER A 96 8.32 -2.61 3.26
CA SER A 96 7.31 -2.79 4.30
C SER A 96 7.26 -4.23 4.79
N GLY A 97 7.25 -5.21 3.88
CA GLY A 97 7.28 -6.63 4.24
C GLY A 97 8.53 -6.98 5.06
N ALA A 98 9.70 -6.55 4.62
CA ALA A 98 10.95 -6.79 5.36
C ALA A 98 10.96 -6.11 6.74
N ALA A 99 10.42 -4.90 6.84
CA ALA A 99 10.32 -4.16 8.10
C ALA A 99 9.34 -4.85 9.07
N ILE A 100 8.14 -5.23 8.62
CA ILE A 100 7.15 -5.96 9.43
C ILE A 100 7.76 -7.26 9.93
N PHE A 101 8.33 -8.09 9.05
CA PHE A 101 8.96 -9.35 9.42
C PHE A 101 10.08 -9.14 10.44
N THR A 102 10.92 -8.11 10.25
CA THR A 102 12.00 -7.72 11.18
C THR A 102 11.45 -7.34 12.56
N MET A 103 10.35 -6.60 12.59
CA MET A 103 9.74 -6.16 13.84
C MET A 103 9.08 -7.31 14.59
N LEU A 104 8.35 -8.16 13.90
CA LEU A 104 7.64 -9.29 14.50
C LEU A 104 8.61 -10.39 14.98
N THR A 105 9.72 -10.63 14.26
CA THR A 105 10.70 -11.66 14.64
C THR A 105 11.83 -11.15 15.56
N ALA A 106 11.76 -9.93 16.07
CA ALA A 106 12.86 -9.32 16.82
C ALA A 106 13.31 -10.14 18.04
N HIS A 107 12.37 -10.77 18.76
CA HIS A 107 12.69 -11.63 19.93
C HIS A 107 13.47 -12.87 19.50
N ALA A 108 12.97 -13.60 18.51
CA ALA A 108 13.62 -14.80 17.97
C ALA A 108 15.00 -14.50 17.36
N ARG A 109 15.13 -13.35 16.69
CA ARG A 109 16.41 -12.84 16.17
C ARG A 109 17.45 -12.65 17.27
N LYS A 110 17.03 -11.97 18.36
CA LYS A 110 17.92 -11.76 19.52
C LYS A 110 18.34 -13.09 20.16
N ALA A 111 17.40 -14.03 20.28
CA ALA A 111 17.63 -15.35 20.84
C ALA A 111 18.36 -16.30 19.86
N ARG A 112 18.46 -15.96 18.57
CA ARG A 112 18.98 -16.80 17.48
C ARG A 112 18.36 -18.21 17.46
N ARG A 113 17.06 -18.29 17.72
CA ARG A 113 16.29 -19.53 17.72
C ARG A 113 14.84 -19.27 17.32
N TYR A 114 14.20 -20.28 16.75
CA TYR A 114 12.77 -20.28 16.56
C TYR A 114 12.07 -20.75 17.83
N ASP A 115 11.06 -20.02 18.24
CA ASP A 115 9.99 -20.50 19.10
C ASP A 115 8.76 -20.87 18.25
N PHE A 116 7.75 -21.45 18.88
CA PHE A 116 6.54 -21.89 18.19
C PHE A 116 5.86 -20.74 17.44
N ASN A 117 5.73 -19.57 18.07
CA ASN A 117 5.08 -18.40 17.47
C ASN A 117 5.85 -17.90 16.24
N THR A 118 7.18 -17.89 16.30
CA THR A 118 8.02 -17.50 15.16
C THR A 118 7.92 -18.48 14.00
N LEU A 119 7.79 -19.80 14.28
CA LEU A 119 7.57 -20.80 13.23
C LEU A 119 6.22 -20.61 12.56
N VAL A 120 5.16 -20.40 13.34
CA VAL A 120 3.81 -20.09 12.81
C VAL A 120 3.87 -18.83 11.98
N LEU A 121 4.50 -17.76 12.48
CA LEU A 121 4.66 -16.51 11.71
C LEU A 121 5.41 -16.75 10.40
N LEU A 122 6.50 -17.54 10.42
CA LEU A 122 7.26 -17.86 9.20
C LEU A 122 6.41 -18.60 8.18
N LEU A 123 5.61 -19.59 8.62
CA LEU A 123 4.70 -20.32 7.74
C LEU A 123 3.65 -19.40 7.12
N VAL A 124 3.00 -18.57 7.94
CA VAL A 124 2.02 -17.57 7.47
C VAL A 124 2.69 -16.59 6.49
N TRP A 125 3.91 -16.16 6.77
CA TRP A 125 4.67 -15.27 5.91
C TRP A 125 4.97 -15.88 4.55
N LEU A 126 5.40 -17.14 4.52
CA LEU A 126 5.66 -17.89 3.30
C LEU A 126 4.40 -18.14 2.45
N LEU A 127 3.24 -18.24 3.10
CA LEU A 127 1.96 -18.43 2.40
C LEU A 127 1.40 -17.12 1.82
N ILE A 128 1.57 -16.01 2.52
CA ILE A 128 0.90 -14.74 2.17
C ILE A 128 1.78 -13.84 1.30
N MET A 129 3.05 -13.64 1.68
CA MET A 129 3.89 -12.63 1.04
C MET A 129 4.21 -12.88 -0.44
N PRO A 130 4.37 -14.11 -0.94
CA PRO A 130 4.55 -14.33 -2.37
C PRO A 130 3.38 -13.78 -3.21
N GLY A 131 2.14 -13.88 -2.70
CA GLY A 131 0.96 -13.30 -3.36
C GLY A 131 1.04 -11.77 -3.43
N PHE A 132 1.44 -11.10 -2.34
CA PHE A 132 1.65 -9.64 -2.35
C PHE A 132 2.78 -9.19 -3.28
N TYR A 133 3.81 -10.02 -3.47
CA TYR A 133 4.92 -9.71 -4.37
C TYR A 133 4.57 -9.93 -5.84
N ALA A 134 3.81 -11.00 -6.16
CA ALA A 134 3.40 -11.30 -7.54
C ALA A 134 2.29 -10.37 -8.03
N ALA A 135 1.35 -10.01 -7.14
CA ALA A 135 0.22 -9.16 -7.44
C ALA A 135 0.50 -7.70 -7.01
N LEU A 136 1.06 -6.91 -7.91
CA LEU A 136 1.31 -5.49 -7.67
C LEU A 136 -0.02 -4.74 -7.59
N GLN A 137 -0.32 -4.19 -6.40
CA GLN A 137 -1.54 -3.43 -6.15
C GLN A 137 -1.25 -2.28 -5.18
N PHE A 138 -1.72 -1.09 -5.54
CA PHE A 138 -1.53 0.10 -4.72
C PHE A 138 -2.20 0.00 -3.34
N SER A 139 -3.34 -0.70 -3.24
CA SER A 139 -3.98 -0.96 -1.93
C SER A 139 -3.12 -1.82 -1.02
N HIS A 140 -2.44 -2.83 -1.57
CA HIS A 140 -1.50 -3.67 -0.82
C HIS A 140 -0.31 -2.85 -0.33
N ALA A 141 0.30 -2.05 -1.22
CA ALA A 141 1.40 -1.16 -0.87
C ALA A 141 1.00 -0.15 0.21
N ALA A 142 -0.18 0.47 0.08
CA ALA A 142 -0.73 1.40 1.07
C ALA A 142 -0.93 0.74 2.44
N PHE A 143 -1.60 -0.43 2.46
CA PHE A 143 -1.85 -1.18 3.69
C PHE A 143 -0.55 -1.60 4.37
N LEU A 144 0.37 -2.24 3.65
CA LEU A 144 1.64 -2.70 4.23
C LEU A 144 2.49 -1.54 4.74
N THR A 145 2.52 -0.41 4.01
CA THR A 145 3.28 0.78 4.42
C THR A 145 2.65 1.41 5.67
N GLY A 146 1.34 1.59 5.70
CA GLY A 146 0.61 2.09 6.86
C GLY A 146 0.77 1.17 8.08
N PHE A 147 0.61 -0.14 7.90
CA PHE A 147 0.79 -1.12 8.96
C PHE A 147 2.23 -1.15 9.51
N THR A 148 3.23 -0.98 8.63
CA THR A 148 4.63 -0.80 9.04
C THR A 148 4.78 0.43 9.92
N GLY A 149 4.13 1.54 9.56
CA GLY A 149 4.12 2.77 10.35
C GLY A 149 3.51 2.57 11.74
N VAL A 150 2.35 1.90 11.83
CA VAL A 150 1.70 1.55 13.10
C VAL A 150 2.64 0.72 13.98
N LEU A 151 3.23 -0.35 13.44
CA LEU A 151 4.16 -1.20 14.18
C LEU A 151 5.41 -0.43 14.63
N ALA A 152 5.93 0.48 13.79
CA ALA A 152 7.06 1.32 14.14
C ALA A 152 6.73 2.28 15.30
N CYS A 153 5.55 2.90 15.29
CA CYS A 153 5.07 3.73 16.40
C CYS A 153 4.92 2.91 17.68
N LEU A 154 4.32 1.73 17.63
CA LEU A 154 4.11 0.87 18.79
C LEU A 154 5.44 0.38 19.37
N LYS A 155 6.40 0.01 18.52
CA LYS A 155 7.66 -0.60 18.96
C LYS A 155 8.76 0.41 19.29
N TYR A 156 8.87 1.48 18.51
CA TYR A 156 9.96 2.46 18.58
C TYR A 156 9.49 3.87 18.92
N GLY A 157 8.20 4.07 19.20
CA GLY A 157 7.61 5.37 19.50
C GLY A 157 8.12 6.04 20.77
N SER A 158 8.87 5.32 21.63
CA SER A 158 9.63 5.90 22.75
C SER A 158 10.74 6.84 22.26
N SER A 159 11.36 6.57 21.11
CA SER A 159 12.35 7.43 20.48
C SER A 159 11.69 8.39 19.50
N TRP A 160 12.21 9.63 19.40
CA TRP A 160 11.73 10.62 18.44
C TRP A 160 11.85 10.13 16.99
N ARG A 161 12.99 9.50 16.66
CA ARG A 161 13.22 8.96 15.31
C ARG A 161 12.21 7.86 14.94
N GLY A 162 11.94 6.93 15.86
CA GLY A 162 10.96 5.87 15.65
C GLY A 162 9.54 6.40 15.51
N TRP A 163 9.20 7.42 16.31
CA TRP A 163 7.92 8.11 16.24
C TRP A 163 7.72 8.80 14.88
N CYS A 164 8.68 9.63 14.47
CA CYS A 164 8.62 10.33 13.18
C CYS A 164 8.59 9.37 11.99
N ALA A 165 9.40 8.32 12.02
CA ALA A 165 9.42 7.31 10.96
C ALA A 165 8.06 6.57 10.88
N GLY A 166 7.47 6.22 12.01
CA GLY A 166 6.17 5.57 12.04
C GLY A 166 5.07 6.47 11.49
N VAL A 167 4.98 7.73 11.96
CA VAL A 167 4.00 8.72 11.46
C VAL A 167 4.20 8.94 9.95
N PHE A 168 5.43 9.12 9.49
CA PHE A 168 5.74 9.29 8.06
C PHE A 168 5.24 8.11 7.21
N LEU A 169 5.48 6.88 7.66
CA LEU A 169 5.04 5.69 6.92
C LEU A 169 3.50 5.56 6.88
N CYS A 170 2.80 5.89 7.98
CA CYS A 170 1.34 5.92 7.98
C CYS A 170 0.81 6.96 6.97
N VAL A 171 1.36 8.17 6.98
CA VAL A 171 0.99 9.25 6.05
C VAL A 171 1.33 8.85 4.61
N LEU A 172 2.49 8.23 4.37
CA LEU A 172 2.85 7.72 3.04
C LEU A 172 1.84 6.67 2.55
N GLY A 173 1.42 5.75 3.40
CA GLY A 173 0.35 4.80 3.08
C GLY A 173 -0.95 5.49 2.67
N SER A 174 -1.34 6.56 3.38
CA SER A 174 -2.54 7.34 3.06
C SER A 174 -2.40 8.13 1.75
N MET A 175 -1.20 8.55 1.37
CA MET A 175 -0.95 9.18 0.06
C MET A 175 -1.10 8.19 -1.11
N VAL A 176 -0.80 6.91 -0.88
CA VAL A 176 -1.00 5.85 -1.89
C VAL A 176 -2.49 5.51 -2.01
N ARG A 177 -3.17 5.22 -0.88
CA ARG A 177 -4.60 4.98 -0.83
C ARG A 177 -5.16 5.24 0.57
N LEU A 178 -5.97 6.27 0.71
CA LEU A 178 -6.52 6.69 1.99
C LEU A 178 -7.33 5.58 2.67
N ASP A 179 -8.25 4.93 1.94
CA ASP A 179 -9.15 3.91 2.52
C ASP A 179 -8.37 2.74 3.13
N ALA A 180 -7.34 2.26 2.44
CA ALA A 180 -6.50 1.16 2.93
C ALA A 180 -5.66 1.57 4.16
N ALA A 181 -5.20 2.83 4.21
CA ALA A 181 -4.47 3.36 5.36
C ALA A 181 -5.39 3.56 6.57
N LEU A 182 -6.63 4.04 6.36
CA LEU A 182 -7.61 4.22 7.44
C LEU A 182 -7.96 2.90 8.15
N VAL A 183 -7.92 1.77 7.45
CA VAL A 183 -8.07 0.44 8.09
C VAL A 183 -6.94 0.20 9.11
N CYS A 184 -5.70 0.54 8.77
CA CYS A 184 -4.57 0.43 9.69
C CYS A 184 -4.73 1.38 10.89
N ASP A 185 -5.17 2.62 10.64
CA ASP A 185 -5.37 3.62 11.68
C ASP A 185 -6.51 3.24 12.63
N ALA A 186 -7.60 2.68 12.11
CA ALA A 186 -8.71 2.17 12.92
C ALA A 186 -8.25 1.01 13.81
N PHE A 187 -7.47 0.08 13.26
CA PHE A 187 -6.87 -1.02 14.02
C PHE A 187 -5.91 -0.50 15.12
N TRP A 188 -5.10 0.50 14.80
CA TRP A 188 -4.24 1.17 15.77
C TRP A 188 -5.06 1.83 16.88
N GLY A 189 -6.10 2.59 16.52
CA GLY A 189 -7.03 3.20 17.48
C GLY A 189 -7.66 2.19 18.44
N ALA A 190 -8.07 1.03 17.91
CA ALA A 190 -8.62 -0.07 18.71
C ALA A 190 -7.58 -0.62 19.73
N ILE A 191 -6.32 -0.83 19.31
CA ILE A 191 -5.23 -1.24 20.20
C ILE A 191 -5.00 -0.21 21.30
N LEU A 192 -4.96 1.08 20.96
CA LEU A 192 -4.76 2.14 21.92
C LEU A 192 -5.93 2.25 22.91
N LEU A 193 -7.14 2.07 22.42
CA LEU A 193 -8.34 2.07 23.28
C LEU A 193 -8.30 0.91 24.28
N ALA A 194 -8.01 -0.32 23.80
CA ALA A 194 -7.85 -1.50 24.66
C ALA A 194 -6.77 -1.27 25.74
N GLY A 195 -5.58 -0.78 25.34
CA GLY A 195 -4.51 -0.45 26.27
C GLY A 195 -4.86 0.64 27.30
N SER A 196 -5.75 1.59 26.92
CA SER A 196 -6.26 2.62 27.81
C SER A 196 -7.24 2.05 28.85
N LEU A 197 -8.06 1.07 28.46
CA LEU A 197 -9.04 0.42 29.33
C LEU A 197 -8.43 -0.56 30.32
N GLU A 198 -7.35 -1.26 29.95
CA GLU A 198 -6.65 -2.20 30.84
C GLU A 198 -5.96 -1.51 32.01
N GLY A 199 -5.72 -0.21 31.92
CA GLY A 199 -4.93 0.56 32.88
C GLY A 199 -5.77 1.38 33.87
N LEU A 200 -6.58 0.76 34.74
CA LEU A 200 -7.32 1.49 35.80
C LEU A 200 -6.41 2.32 36.73
N ARG A 201 -5.11 2.07 36.80
CA ARG A 201 -4.07 2.92 37.45
C ARG A 201 -2.74 2.82 36.70
N PRO A 202 -2.57 3.48 35.52
CA PRO A 202 -1.31 3.44 34.80
C PRO A 202 -0.21 4.16 35.56
N SER A 203 1.03 3.62 35.53
CA SER A 203 2.19 4.38 36.00
C SER A 203 2.36 5.64 35.11
N ARG A 204 3.01 6.70 35.65
CA ARG A 204 3.28 7.93 34.87
C ARG A 204 3.98 7.67 33.54
N GLU A 205 4.89 6.69 33.50
CA GLU A 205 5.61 6.30 32.28
C GLU A 205 4.68 5.67 31.23
N LYS A 206 3.77 4.78 31.66
CA LYS A 206 2.76 4.19 30.76
C LYS A 206 1.81 5.23 30.21
N LEU A 207 1.36 6.19 31.06
CA LEU A 207 0.49 7.27 30.65
C LEU A 207 1.19 8.16 29.60
N PHE A 208 2.46 8.49 29.82
CA PHE A 208 3.24 9.30 28.89
C PHE A 208 3.49 8.57 27.56
N ALA A 209 3.80 7.28 27.60
CA ALA A 209 3.94 6.47 26.39
C ALA A 209 2.63 6.40 25.58
N LEU A 210 1.51 6.18 26.26
CA LEU A 210 0.19 6.12 25.65
C LEU A 210 -0.23 7.46 25.03
N SER A 211 0.02 8.58 25.73
CA SER A 211 -0.28 9.93 25.19
C SER A 211 0.51 10.24 23.92
N ARG A 212 1.77 9.81 23.84
CA ARG A 212 2.58 9.95 22.60
C ARG A 212 2.01 9.14 21.44
N LEU A 213 1.48 7.96 21.70
CA LEU A 213 0.87 7.12 20.66
C LEU A 213 -0.45 7.70 20.19
N TRP A 214 -1.28 8.26 21.09
CA TRP A 214 -2.48 9.01 20.71
C TRP A 214 -2.16 10.26 19.92
N LEU A 215 -1.11 10.99 20.31
CA LEU A 215 -0.63 12.14 19.54
C LEU A 215 -0.16 11.73 18.15
N ALA A 216 0.55 10.60 18.01
CA ALA A 216 0.97 10.08 16.71
C ALA A 216 -0.24 9.75 15.83
N LEU A 217 -1.25 9.06 16.35
CA LEU A 217 -2.49 8.75 15.62
C LEU A 217 -3.22 10.04 15.19
N ALA A 218 -3.33 11.02 16.10
CA ALA A 218 -3.93 12.32 15.77
C ALA A 218 -3.15 13.02 14.62
N CYS A 219 -1.82 13.07 14.70
CA CYS A 219 -0.99 13.64 13.64
C CYS A 219 -1.20 12.90 12.28
N VAL A 220 -1.28 11.57 12.30
CA VAL A 220 -1.55 10.77 11.09
C VAL A 220 -2.91 11.12 10.52
N LEU A 221 -3.97 11.09 11.32
CA LEU A 221 -5.34 11.39 10.86
C LEU A 221 -5.44 12.82 10.30
N ILE A 222 -4.93 13.83 11.02
CA ILE A 222 -4.95 15.22 10.56
C ILE A 222 -4.19 15.34 9.22
N SER A 223 -3.00 14.76 9.11
CA SER A 223 -2.22 14.82 7.89
C SER A 223 -2.93 14.11 6.74
N SER A 224 -3.47 12.92 6.97
CA SER A 224 -4.16 12.11 5.97
C SER A 224 -5.41 12.82 5.43
N PHE A 225 -6.23 13.39 6.30
CA PHE A 225 -7.40 14.16 5.88
C PHE A 225 -7.02 15.48 5.18
N SER A 226 -5.99 16.19 5.64
CA SER A 226 -5.48 17.38 4.95
C SER A 226 -4.96 17.07 3.55
N LEU A 227 -4.23 15.97 3.39
CA LEU A 227 -3.75 15.50 2.09
C LEU A 227 -4.90 15.05 1.17
N ASN A 228 -5.96 14.48 1.73
CA ASN A 228 -7.16 14.13 0.96
C ASN A 228 -7.90 15.38 0.46
N GLU A 229 -8.04 16.40 1.28
CA GLU A 229 -8.64 17.68 0.84
C GLU A 229 -7.76 18.36 -0.22
N TYR A 230 -6.44 18.33 -0.04
CA TYR A 230 -5.52 18.79 -1.08
C TYR A 230 -5.67 17.99 -2.39
N ASN A 231 -5.82 16.66 -2.30
CA ASN A 231 -6.06 15.81 -3.45
C ASN A 231 -7.32 16.24 -4.22
N LYS A 232 -8.43 16.44 -3.52
CA LYS A 232 -9.69 16.94 -4.11
C LYS A 232 -9.50 18.32 -4.76
N TYR A 233 -8.81 19.24 -4.09
CA TYR A 233 -8.51 20.57 -4.61
C TYR A 233 -7.66 20.51 -5.89
N ALA A 234 -6.59 19.71 -5.89
CA ALA A 234 -5.70 19.57 -7.04
C ALA A 234 -6.44 19.03 -8.26
N HIS A 235 -7.29 18.03 -8.11
CA HIS A 235 -8.06 17.45 -9.20
C HIS A 235 -9.14 18.41 -9.77
N ARG A 236 -9.75 19.25 -8.93
CA ARG A 236 -10.73 20.26 -9.41
C ARG A 236 -10.13 21.28 -10.37
N ASN A 237 -8.87 21.61 -10.19
CA ASN A 237 -8.20 22.66 -10.95
C ASN A 237 -7.60 22.19 -12.29
N VAL A 238 -7.50 20.87 -12.50
CA VAL A 238 -6.85 20.29 -13.69
C VAL A 238 -7.80 20.19 -14.87
N LEU A 239 -9.08 19.97 -14.62
CA LEU A 239 -10.10 19.82 -15.65
C LEU A 239 -11.13 20.93 -15.50
N GLU A 240 -10.94 22.05 -16.21
CA GLU A 240 -11.93 23.10 -16.28
C GLU A 240 -13.30 22.52 -16.69
N GLY A 241 -14.24 22.49 -15.74
CA GLY A 241 -15.61 22.05 -15.97
C GLY A 241 -15.92 20.56 -15.75
N CYS A 242 -14.95 19.69 -15.46
CA CYS A 242 -15.19 18.28 -15.13
C CYS A 242 -14.90 17.99 -13.66
N ASP A 243 -15.90 17.54 -12.91
CA ASP A 243 -15.69 16.96 -11.58
C ASP A 243 -15.20 15.50 -11.74
N VAL A 244 -13.87 15.30 -11.68
CA VAL A 244 -13.23 13.99 -11.81
C VAL A 244 -13.74 13.01 -10.75
N ALA A 245 -14.05 13.49 -9.55
CA ALA A 245 -14.59 12.66 -8.48
C ALA A 245 -16.01 12.17 -8.83
N ALA A 246 -16.88 13.04 -9.28
CA ALA A 246 -18.23 12.69 -9.74
C ALA A 246 -18.18 11.76 -10.96
N TRP A 247 -17.28 12.02 -11.92
CA TRP A 247 -17.08 11.14 -13.08
C TRP A 247 -16.62 9.74 -12.65
N ASN A 248 -15.63 9.64 -11.76
CA ASN A 248 -15.13 8.37 -11.27
C ASN A 248 -16.19 7.59 -10.46
N GLN A 249 -17.00 8.30 -9.66
CA GLN A 249 -18.10 7.69 -8.93
C GLN A 249 -19.17 7.14 -9.89
N ALA A 250 -19.52 7.88 -10.93
CA ALA A 250 -20.45 7.42 -11.97
C ALA A 250 -19.87 6.22 -12.74
N ARG A 251 -18.57 6.25 -13.10
CA ARG A 251 -17.86 5.13 -13.72
C ARG A 251 -17.89 3.89 -12.85
N ALA A 252 -17.56 4.01 -11.58
CA ALA A 252 -17.58 2.90 -10.63
C ALA A 252 -18.98 2.32 -10.47
N LEU A 253 -20.00 3.18 -10.37
CA LEU A 253 -21.38 2.72 -10.30
C LEU A 253 -21.78 1.92 -11.55
N LEU A 254 -21.40 2.39 -12.75
CA LEU A 254 -21.66 1.67 -14.01
C LEU A 254 -20.87 0.35 -14.08
N SER A 255 -19.58 0.35 -13.72
CA SER A 255 -18.75 -0.85 -13.78
C SER A 255 -19.16 -1.91 -12.76
N ASP A 256 -19.53 -1.51 -11.55
CA ASP A 256 -19.71 -2.42 -10.44
C ASP A 256 -21.16 -2.89 -10.27
N THR A 257 -22.15 -2.06 -10.64
CA THR A 257 -23.56 -2.34 -10.36
C THR A 257 -24.44 -2.60 -11.58
N CYS A 258 -24.07 -2.10 -12.77
CA CYS A 258 -24.89 -2.24 -13.97
C CYS A 258 -24.39 -3.35 -14.89
N PRO A 259 -25.11 -4.49 -15.05
CA PRO A 259 -24.81 -5.45 -16.09
C PRO A 259 -25.16 -4.83 -17.46
N ILE A 260 -24.15 -4.34 -18.17
CA ILE A 260 -24.36 -3.84 -19.55
C ILE A 260 -24.68 -5.05 -20.44
N ARG A 261 -25.96 -5.26 -20.74
CA ARG A 261 -26.41 -6.25 -21.73
C ARG A 261 -26.12 -5.74 -23.14
N GLN A 262 -25.97 -6.68 -24.08
CA GLN A 262 -25.63 -6.34 -25.49
C GLN A 262 -26.71 -5.46 -26.16
N GLU A 263 -27.96 -5.62 -25.72
CA GLU A 263 -29.12 -4.85 -26.18
C GLU A 263 -29.07 -3.37 -25.73
N SER A 264 -28.34 -3.06 -24.67
CA SER A 264 -28.17 -1.69 -24.18
C SER A 264 -27.17 -0.87 -25.01
N ALA A 265 -26.35 -1.50 -25.86
CA ALA A 265 -25.33 -0.82 -26.66
C ALA A 265 -25.95 0.20 -27.63
N TYR A 266 -27.06 -0.14 -28.26
CA TYR A 266 -27.80 0.76 -29.15
C TYR A 266 -28.40 1.99 -28.41
N GLN A 267 -28.87 1.79 -27.19
CA GLN A 267 -29.36 2.88 -26.35
C GLN A 267 -28.23 3.78 -25.85
N CYS A 268 -27.07 3.22 -25.60
CA CYS A 268 -25.90 3.97 -25.14
C CYS A 268 -25.37 4.92 -26.23
N GLU A 269 -25.35 4.50 -27.50
CA GLU A 269 -25.00 5.39 -28.64
C GLU A 269 -25.88 6.63 -28.71
N LYS A 270 -27.18 6.49 -28.38
CA LYS A 270 -28.13 7.62 -28.34
C LYS A 270 -27.73 8.67 -27.28
N TYR A 271 -26.98 8.28 -26.25
CA TYR A 271 -26.47 9.15 -25.18
C TYR A 271 -24.97 9.48 -25.32
N GLY A 272 -24.36 9.24 -26.48
CA GLY A 272 -22.95 9.55 -26.73
C GLY A 272 -21.93 8.59 -26.11
N VAL A 273 -22.38 7.42 -25.67
CA VAL A 273 -21.49 6.35 -25.16
C VAL A 273 -21.17 5.42 -26.32
N PHE A 274 -19.94 5.40 -26.76
CA PHE A 274 -19.51 4.63 -27.93
C PHE A 274 -19.26 3.15 -27.60
N ALA A 275 -19.32 2.30 -28.63
CA ALA A 275 -19.09 0.84 -28.50
C ALA A 275 -17.74 0.49 -27.88
N ASN A 276 -16.72 1.35 -28.02
CA ASN A 276 -15.42 1.21 -27.39
C ASN A 276 -15.47 1.43 -25.88
N ASP A 277 -16.30 2.36 -25.39
CA ASP A 277 -16.46 2.61 -23.95
C ASP A 277 -17.12 1.41 -23.28
N ILE A 278 -18.11 0.82 -23.96
CA ILE A 278 -18.76 -0.42 -23.52
C ILE A 278 -17.79 -1.61 -23.54
N ARG A 279 -16.88 -1.67 -24.53
CA ARG A 279 -15.82 -2.68 -24.59
C ARG A 279 -14.84 -2.54 -23.44
N MET A 280 -14.40 -1.33 -23.10
CA MET A 280 -13.51 -1.07 -21.98
C MET A 280 -14.14 -1.53 -20.66
N VAL A 281 -15.38 -1.19 -20.38
CA VAL A 281 -16.12 -1.65 -19.19
C VAL A 281 -16.29 -3.16 -19.16
N ARG A 282 -16.40 -3.84 -20.32
CA ARG A 282 -16.48 -5.31 -20.41
C ARG A 282 -15.15 -6.02 -20.20
N ILE A 283 -14.05 -5.44 -20.68
CA ILE A 283 -12.70 -5.98 -20.48
C ILE A 283 -12.37 -5.97 -18.99
N ASP A 284 -12.74 -4.89 -18.32
CA ASP A 284 -12.58 -4.69 -16.88
C ASP A 284 -13.23 -5.82 -16.05
N ARG A 285 -14.42 -6.30 -16.44
CA ARG A 285 -15.10 -7.41 -15.75
C ARG A 285 -14.51 -8.80 -16.00
N LYS A 286 -13.86 -9.04 -17.15
CA LYS A 286 -13.29 -10.36 -17.47
C LYS A 286 -11.94 -10.60 -16.80
N SER A 287 -11.26 -9.56 -16.35
CA SER A 287 -9.99 -9.67 -15.65
C SER A 287 -10.12 -9.89 -14.14
N VAL A 288 -11.34 -9.90 -13.61
CA VAL A 288 -11.65 -10.06 -12.17
C VAL A 288 -12.18 -11.48 -11.83
N VAL A 289 -12.17 -12.42 -12.78
CA VAL A 289 -12.56 -13.84 -12.54
C VAL A 289 -11.36 -14.75 -12.61
#